data_2d661415c6cbd2306bcc31afd240e978
#
_entry.id   2d661415c6cbd2306bcc31afd240e978
#
_cell.length_a   1.000
_cell.length_b   1.000
_cell.length_c   1.000
_cell.angle_alpha   90.00
_cell.angle_beta   90.00
_cell.angle_gamma   90.00
#
_symmetry.space_group_name_H-M   'P 1'
#
loop_
_entity.id
_entity.type
_entity.pdbx_description
1 polymer ?
#
loop_
_entity_poly.entity_id
_entity_poly.type
_entity_poly.pdbx_seq_one_letter_code
_entity_poly.pdbx_strand_id
1 'polypeptide(L)'
;MKLFYNYSKSILLTLLLSFSFSQDVTFTLGEAVGGSIEVFMNNTSDVAGFQFDVEGLELTGATGGSAAANGFTTSSSSSTVLGFSFSGSIIPAGSGLLTVLSYNGTASDDVCLVGGVVSGGANVSLDVSYGVGVECVETSTISIAYDSVDNIAGFQFELDGAMILEAS
;
A
#
# COMPACT_ATOMS: atom_id res chain seq x y z
N MET A 1 38.08 -55.78 -9.93
CA MET A 1 36.64 -55.72 -9.77
C MET A 1 36.28 -54.28 -9.39
N LYS A 2 35.90 -53.41 -10.37
CA LYS A 2 35.58 -52.00 -10.15
C LYS A 2 34.06 -51.88 -9.99
N LEU A 3 33.63 -51.48 -8.78
CA LEU A 3 32.24 -51.14 -8.51
C LEU A 3 31.99 -49.74 -9.10
N PHE A 4 31.16 -49.67 -10.15
CA PHE A 4 30.62 -48.40 -10.62
C PHE A 4 29.40 -48.05 -9.77
N TYR A 5 29.58 -47.01 -8.93
CA TYR A 5 28.47 -46.41 -8.17
C TYR A 5 27.76 -45.43 -9.06
N ASN A 6 26.59 -45.82 -9.62
CA ASN A 6 25.74 -44.97 -10.38
C ASN A 6 24.96 -44.05 -9.43
N TYR A 7 25.36 -42.79 -9.31
CA TYR A 7 24.53 -41.75 -8.71
C TYR A 7 23.42 -41.39 -9.68
N SER A 8 22.22 -41.92 -9.43
CA SER A 8 21.01 -41.39 -9.99
C SER A 8 20.77 -40.01 -9.39
N LYS A 9 21.00 -38.96 -10.19
CA LYS A 9 20.62 -37.60 -9.84
C LYS A 9 19.10 -37.53 -9.90
N SER A 10 18.43 -37.77 -8.78
CA SER A 10 17.05 -37.34 -8.58
C SER A 10 17.06 -35.83 -8.60
N ILE A 11 16.65 -35.25 -9.74
CA ILE A 11 16.32 -33.86 -9.84
C ILE A 11 15.00 -33.70 -9.06
N LEU A 12 15.12 -33.27 -7.80
CA LEU A 12 13.96 -32.82 -7.02
C LEU A 12 13.51 -31.48 -7.64
N LEU A 13 12.59 -31.58 -8.60
CA LEU A 13 11.87 -30.45 -9.15
C LEU A 13 10.96 -29.91 -8.05
N THR A 14 11.45 -28.99 -7.23
CA THR A 14 10.62 -28.22 -6.32
C THR A 14 9.74 -27.31 -7.17
N LEU A 15 8.51 -27.75 -7.35
CA LEU A 15 7.43 -26.92 -7.91
C LEU A 15 7.16 -25.80 -6.89
N LEU A 16 7.80 -24.65 -7.06
CA LEU A 16 7.44 -23.41 -6.37
C LEU A 16 6.07 -22.99 -6.89
N LEU A 17 5.03 -23.41 -6.18
CA LEU A 17 3.71 -22.78 -6.34
C LEU A 17 3.87 -21.34 -5.83
N SER A 18 4.12 -20.43 -6.74
CA SER A 18 3.93 -19.01 -6.49
C SER A 18 2.42 -18.79 -6.30
N PHE A 19 1.99 -18.72 -5.06
CA PHE A 19 0.68 -18.17 -4.75
C PHE A 19 0.77 -16.67 -5.07
N SER A 20 0.37 -16.30 -6.27
CA SER A 20 0.04 -14.91 -6.57
C SER A 20 -1.22 -14.60 -5.79
N PHE A 21 -1.10 -13.92 -4.66
CA PHE A 21 -2.24 -13.22 -4.07
C PHE A 21 -2.62 -12.15 -5.09
N SER A 22 -3.72 -12.38 -5.80
CA SER A 22 -4.32 -11.36 -6.63
C SER A 22 -4.89 -10.32 -5.68
N GLN A 23 -4.27 -9.16 -5.63
CA GLN A 23 -4.82 -8.01 -4.92
C GLN A 23 -6.01 -7.51 -5.72
N ASP A 24 -7.13 -7.29 -5.04
CA ASP A 24 -8.35 -6.87 -5.72
C ASP A 24 -8.32 -5.40 -6.10
N VAL A 25 -7.66 -4.57 -5.28
CA VAL A 25 -7.55 -3.12 -5.47
C VAL A 25 -6.14 -2.66 -5.17
N THR A 26 -5.60 -1.82 -6.07
CA THR A 26 -4.32 -1.12 -5.87
C THR A 26 -4.55 0.38 -6.00
N PHE A 27 -4.15 1.13 -4.97
CA PHE A 27 -4.11 2.58 -5.02
C PHE A 27 -2.72 3.08 -5.41
N THR A 28 -2.68 4.14 -6.22
CA THR A 28 -1.46 4.88 -6.55
C THR A 28 -1.72 6.38 -6.44
N LEU A 29 -0.66 7.15 -6.16
CA LEU A 29 -0.71 8.61 -6.10
C LEU A 29 -0.02 9.21 -7.32
N GLY A 30 -0.58 10.33 -7.79
CA GLY A 30 0.11 11.23 -8.70
C GLY A 30 1.02 12.21 -7.94
N GLU A 31 1.61 13.16 -8.66
CA GLU A 31 2.40 14.21 -8.03
C GLU A 31 1.49 15.24 -7.32
N ALA A 32 1.91 15.68 -6.13
CA ALA A 32 1.26 16.74 -5.40
C ALA A 32 1.64 18.11 -5.98
N VAL A 33 0.76 18.70 -6.78
CA VAL A 33 1.02 19.95 -7.50
C VAL A 33 -0.14 20.92 -7.36
N GLY A 34 0.18 22.17 -7.07
CA GLY A 34 -0.81 23.25 -7.10
C GLY A 34 -1.97 23.11 -6.10
N GLY A 35 -1.74 22.44 -4.96
CA GLY A 35 -2.76 22.22 -3.93
C GLY A 35 -3.71 21.06 -4.26
N SER A 36 -3.33 20.20 -5.18
CA SER A 36 -4.09 18.99 -5.53
C SER A 36 -3.17 17.79 -5.75
N ILE A 37 -3.70 16.60 -5.50
CA ILE A 37 -3.06 15.32 -5.79
C ILE A 37 -4.08 14.34 -6.35
N GLU A 38 -3.69 13.59 -7.37
CA GLU A 38 -4.52 12.58 -8.00
C GLU A 38 -4.37 11.24 -7.28
N VAL A 39 -5.48 10.56 -7.02
CA VAL A 39 -5.51 9.19 -6.54
C VAL A 39 -6.01 8.30 -7.67
N PHE A 40 -5.20 7.38 -8.09
CA PHE A 40 -5.54 6.36 -9.08
C PHE A 40 -5.93 5.06 -8.38
N MET A 41 -6.79 4.30 -9.02
CA MET A 41 -7.19 2.97 -8.58
C MET A 41 -7.12 2.01 -9.75
N ASN A 42 -6.57 0.82 -9.47
CA ASN A 42 -6.68 -0.35 -10.33
C ASN A 42 -7.44 -1.42 -9.55
N ASN A 43 -8.62 -1.81 -10.04
CA ASN A 43 -9.49 -2.79 -9.37
C ASN A 43 -9.87 -3.92 -10.33
N THR A 44 -9.75 -5.16 -9.84
CA THR A 44 -10.12 -6.37 -10.58
C THR A 44 -11.57 -6.75 -10.38
N SER A 45 -12.22 -6.16 -9.38
CA SER A 45 -13.64 -6.38 -9.03
C SER A 45 -14.36 -5.05 -8.92
N ASP A 46 -15.68 -5.06 -9.07
CA ASP A 46 -16.51 -3.86 -8.89
C ASP A 46 -16.41 -3.31 -7.46
N VAL A 47 -16.27 -2.00 -7.33
CA VAL A 47 -16.14 -1.29 -6.05
C VAL A 47 -17.45 -0.61 -5.70
N ALA A 48 -17.98 -0.89 -4.50
CA ALA A 48 -19.23 -0.32 -3.96
C ALA A 48 -18.96 0.79 -2.93
N GLY A 49 -17.77 0.84 -2.35
CA GLY A 49 -17.33 1.87 -1.42
C GLY A 49 -15.85 1.78 -1.16
N PHE A 50 -15.25 2.90 -0.79
CA PHE A 50 -13.83 2.96 -0.43
C PHE A 50 -13.58 3.98 0.67
N GLN A 51 -12.56 3.71 1.46
CA GLN A 51 -11.97 4.64 2.43
C GLN A 51 -10.45 4.45 2.44
N PHE A 52 -9.73 5.52 2.65
CA PHE A 52 -8.30 5.51 2.93
C PHE A 52 -7.91 6.77 3.67
N ASP A 53 -6.81 6.71 4.39
CA ASP A 53 -6.20 7.85 5.04
C ASP A 53 -4.98 8.33 4.23
N VAL A 54 -4.72 9.64 4.30
CA VAL A 54 -3.61 10.33 3.63
C VAL A 54 -2.75 10.98 4.70
N GLU A 55 -1.48 10.65 4.70
CA GLU A 55 -0.48 11.31 5.52
C GLU A 55 0.37 12.28 4.70
N GLY A 56 0.94 13.28 5.35
CA GLY A 56 1.76 14.30 4.70
C GLY A 56 1.00 15.45 4.06
N LEU A 57 -0.35 15.44 4.11
CA LEU A 57 -1.23 16.50 3.59
C LEU A 57 -2.34 16.85 4.58
N GLU A 58 -2.76 18.11 4.59
CA GLU A 58 -4.00 18.55 5.22
C GLU A 58 -5.08 18.72 4.14
N LEU A 59 -5.96 17.70 4.04
CA LEU A 59 -6.99 17.66 3.01
C LEU A 59 -8.08 18.70 3.24
N THR A 60 -8.59 19.26 2.14
CA THR A 60 -9.72 20.20 2.13
C THR A 60 -10.90 19.71 1.30
N GLY A 61 -10.70 18.66 0.50
CA GLY A 61 -11.75 18.09 -0.33
C GLY A 61 -11.28 16.90 -1.15
N ALA A 62 -12.25 16.15 -1.67
CA ALA A 62 -12.06 15.07 -2.63
C ALA A 62 -13.16 15.16 -3.69
N THR A 63 -12.81 15.12 -4.99
CA THR A 63 -13.78 15.26 -6.07
C THR A 63 -13.27 14.68 -7.39
N GLY A 64 -14.19 14.43 -8.32
CA GLY A 64 -13.83 14.01 -9.69
C GLY A 64 -13.53 12.52 -9.82
N GLY A 65 -12.89 12.17 -10.93
CA GLY A 65 -12.49 10.82 -11.28
C GLY A 65 -13.64 9.85 -11.48
N SER A 66 -13.33 8.55 -11.44
CA SER A 66 -14.31 7.47 -11.59
C SER A 66 -15.34 7.43 -10.45
N ALA A 67 -14.97 7.91 -9.25
CA ALA A 67 -15.92 8.05 -8.16
C ALA A 67 -17.09 8.98 -8.55
N ALA A 68 -16.81 10.21 -8.97
CA ALA A 68 -17.84 11.15 -9.40
C ALA A 68 -18.58 10.67 -10.66
N ALA A 69 -17.86 10.10 -11.64
CA ALA A 69 -18.44 9.62 -12.89
C ALA A 69 -19.47 8.48 -12.67
N ASN A 70 -19.30 7.70 -11.61
CA ASN A 70 -20.21 6.60 -11.25
C ASN A 70 -21.23 7.02 -10.14
N GLY A 71 -21.36 8.32 -9.87
CA GLY A 71 -22.36 8.81 -8.92
C GLY A 71 -22.03 8.54 -7.45
N PHE A 72 -20.76 8.39 -7.11
CA PHE A 72 -20.30 8.34 -5.73
C PHE A 72 -20.29 9.74 -5.12
N THR A 73 -20.65 9.80 -3.86
CA THR A 73 -20.38 10.94 -2.99
C THR A 73 -19.03 10.72 -2.36
N THR A 74 -18.11 11.65 -2.56
CA THR A 74 -16.83 11.68 -1.85
C THR A 74 -16.89 12.69 -0.71
N SER A 75 -16.38 12.28 0.45
CA SER A 75 -16.25 13.13 1.64
C SER A 75 -14.84 13.03 2.16
N SER A 76 -14.28 14.12 2.66
CA SER A 76 -12.97 14.11 3.29
C SER A 76 -12.99 14.81 4.65
N SER A 77 -12.19 14.30 5.57
CA SER A 77 -11.71 15.04 6.74
C SER A 77 -10.35 15.66 6.39
N SER A 78 -9.60 16.13 7.39
CA SER A 78 -8.23 16.63 7.18
C SER A 78 -7.23 15.54 6.70
N SER A 79 -7.55 14.26 6.91
CA SER A 79 -6.66 13.13 6.56
C SER A 79 -7.38 11.94 5.94
N THR A 80 -8.70 11.78 6.14
CA THR A 80 -9.45 10.60 5.67
C THR A 80 -10.29 10.95 4.46
N VAL A 81 -10.34 10.06 3.48
CA VAL A 81 -11.22 10.12 2.30
C VAL A 81 -12.19 8.96 2.34
N LEU A 82 -13.47 9.23 2.15
CA LEU A 82 -14.54 8.25 2.07
C LEU A 82 -15.31 8.43 0.77
N GLY A 83 -15.52 7.36 0.03
CA GLY A 83 -16.35 7.32 -1.17
C GLY A 83 -17.44 6.27 -1.08
N PHE A 84 -18.68 6.67 -1.31
CA PHE A 84 -19.84 5.78 -1.25
C PHE A 84 -20.96 6.25 -2.16
N SER A 85 -21.90 5.36 -2.47
CA SER A 85 -23.10 5.69 -3.26
C SER A 85 -24.37 5.41 -2.48
N PHE A 86 -25.24 6.42 -2.35
CA PHE A 86 -26.59 6.26 -1.78
C PHE A 86 -27.54 5.47 -2.68
N SER A 87 -27.28 5.47 -3.99
CA SER A 87 -28.08 4.75 -4.98
C SER A 87 -27.64 3.30 -5.20
N GLY A 88 -26.57 2.86 -4.52
CA GLY A 88 -25.99 1.55 -4.73
C GLY A 88 -25.21 1.42 -6.06
N SER A 89 -24.74 2.55 -6.61
CA SER A 89 -23.86 2.52 -7.79
C SER A 89 -22.53 1.86 -7.45
N ILE A 90 -21.88 1.34 -8.47
CA ILE A 90 -20.55 0.71 -8.37
C ILE A 90 -19.58 1.43 -9.30
N ILE A 91 -18.29 1.37 -8.97
CA ILE A 91 -17.20 1.65 -9.91
C ILE A 91 -16.81 0.32 -10.53
N PRO A 92 -16.98 0.13 -11.85
CA PRO A 92 -16.64 -1.13 -12.50
C PRO A 92 -15.15 -1.46 -12.39
N ALA A 93 -14.82 -2.76 -12.49
CA ALA A 93 -13.44 -3.21 -12.61
C ALA A 93 -12.71 -2.46 -13.73
N GLY A 94 -11.48 -2.04 -13.45
CA GLY A 94 -10.68 -1.26 -14.39
C GLY A 94 -9.53 -0.52 -13.73
N SER A 95 -8.94 0.42 -14.47
CA SER A 95 -7.87 1.27 -13.94
C SER A 95 -8.04 2.71 -14.40
N GLY A 96 -7.74 3.66 -13.53
CA GLY A 96 -7.80 5.08 -13.86
C GLY A 96 -7.85 5.98 -12.64
N LEU A 97 -8.08 7.25 -12.89
CA LEU A 97 -8.24 8.26 -11.86
C LEU A 97 -9.49 7.96 -11.01
N LEU A 98 -9.30 7.71 -9.72
CA LEU A 98 -10.40 7.49 -8.77
C LEU A 98 -11.01 8.81 -8.32
N THR A 99 -10.18 9.71 -7.82
CA THR A 99 -10.58 11.03 -7.32
C THR A 99 -9.38 11.98 -7.29
N VAL A 100 -9.66 13.27 -7.20
CA VAL A 100 -8.65 14.33 -6.98
C VAL A 100 -8.84 14.88 -5.59
N LEU A 101 -7.80 14.88 -4.80
CA LEU A 101 -7.77 15.46 -3.47
C LEU A 101 -7.28 16.91 -3.55
N SER A 102 -7.92 17.79 -2.81
CA SER A 102 -7.45 19.16 -2.59
C SER A 102 -6.83 19.24 -1.19
N TYR A 103 -5.78 20.02 -1.02
CA TYR A 103 -5.11 20.19 0.26
C TYR A 103 -4.62 21.62 0.46
N ASN A 104 -4.41 22.00 1.71
CA ASN A 104 -3.82 23.27 2.11
C ASN A 104 -2.32 23.13 2.41
N GLY A 105 -1.58 24.22 2.20
CA GLY A 105 -0.15 24.29 2.54
C GLY A 105 0.74 23.67 1.48
N THR A 106 1.92 23.24 1.91
CA THR A 106 2.90 22.51 1.10
C THR A 106 2.79 21.03 1.40
N ALA A 107 2.80 20.20 0.37
CA ALA A 107 2.93 18.76 0.56
C ALA A 107 4.27 18.46 1.25
N SER A 108 4.29 17.49 2.15
CA SER A 108 5.56 16.93 2.64
C SER A 108 6.22 16.13 1.52
N ASP A 109 7.51 15.84 1.67
CA ASP A 109 8.23 15.00 0.70
C ASP A 109 7.74 13.54 0.73
N ASP A 110 7.04 13.14 1.81
CA ASP A 110 6.56 11.79 2.06
C ASP A 110 5.01 11.75 2.14
N VAL A 111 4.34 12.12 1.05
CA VAL A 111 2.88 11.92 0.97
C VAL A 111 2.58 10.46 0.69
N CYS A 112 1.76 9.85 1.54
CA CYS A 112 1.46 8.42 1.44
C CYS A 112 0.03 8.08 1.85
N LEU A 113 -0.40 6.86 1.56
CA LEU A 113 -1.71 6.31 1.89
C LEU A 113 -1.59 5.20 2.94
N VAL A 114 -2.59 5.12 3.81
CA VAL A 114 -2.71 4.08 4.84
C VAL A 114 -4.17 3.72 5.10
N GLY A 115 -4.43 2.61 5.75
CA GLY A 115 -5.75 2.24 6.26
C GLY A 115 -6.81 2.01 5.18
N GLY A 116 -6.42 1.60 3.99
CA GLY A 116 -7.35 1.36 2.89
C GLY A 116 -8.37 0.27 3.20
N VAL A 117 -9.65 0.61 3.06
CA VAL A 117 -10.78 -0.32 3.13
C VAL A 117 -11.62 -0.16 1.88
N VAL A 118 -11.81 -1.23 1.14
CA VAL A 118 -12.64 -1.24 -0.06
C VAL A 118 -13.68 -2.34 0.02
N SER A 119 -14.91 -1.98 -0.27
CA SER A 119 -16.02 -2.94 -0.39
C SER A 119 -16.40 -3.14 -1.84
N GLY A 120 -16.53 -4.39 -2.23
CA GLY A 120 -17.13 -4.80 -3.49
C GLY A 120 -18.64 -4.90 -3.40
N GLY A 121 -19.28 -5.29 -4.50
CA GLY A 121 -20.69 -5.62 -4.50
C GLY A 121 -21.05 -6.71 -3.48
N ALA A 122 -22.30 -6.72 -3.01
CA ALA A 122 -22.78 -7.67 -2.00
C ALA A 122 -22.03 -7.67 -0.65
N ASN A 123 -21.44 -6.53 -0.25
CA ASN A 123 -20.68 -6.35 1.00
C ASN A 123 -19.45 -7.28 1.13
N VAL A 124 -18.82 -7.62 0.04
CA VAL A 124 -17.54 -8.32 0.04
C VAL A 124 -16.43 -7.33 0.33
N SER A 125 -15.54 -7.64 1.28
CA SER A 125 -14.29 -6.89 1.47
C SER A 125 -13.32 -7.25 0.36
N LEU A 126 -12.70 -6.24 -0.26
CA LEU A 126 -11.67 -6.41 -1.27
C LEU A 126 -10.29 -6.20 -0.66
N ASP A 127 -9.33 -7.01 -1.08
CA ASP A 127 -7.93 -6.88 -0.64
C ASP A 127 -7.30 -5.65 -1.28
N VAL A 128 -6.72 -4.78 -0.42
CA VAL A 128 -6.12 -3.50 -0.81
C VAL A 128 -4.60 -3.61 -0.80
N SER A 129 -3.99 -3.02 -1.81
CA SER A 129 -2.56 -2.78 -1.89
C SER A 129 -2.27 -1.35 -2.31
N TYR A 130 -1.02 -0.96 -2.18
CA TYR A 130 -0.54 0.36 -2.59
C TYR A 130 0.59 0.20 -3.59
N GLY A 131 0.68 1.11 -4.55
CA GLY A 131 1.82 1.19 -5.46
C GLY A 131 3.12 1.51 -4.73
N VAL A 132 4.24 1.26 -5.37
CA VAL A 132 5.57 1.50 -4.79
C VAL A 132 5.70 2.98 -4.37
N GLY A 133 6.08 3.20 -3.11
CA GLY A 133 6.23 4.55 -2.54
C GLY A 133 4.92 5.26 -2.20
N VAL A 134 3.79 4.56 -2.22
CA VAL A 134 2.47 5.11 -1.90
C VAL A 134 2.00 4.71 -0.51
N GLU A 135 2.39 3.53 -0.03
CA GLU A 135 2.08 3.09 1.33
C GLU A 135 2.96 3.81 2.34
N CYS A 136 2.34 4.32 3.41
CA CYS A 136 3.08 4.90 4.52
C CYS A 136 3.90 3.81 5.21
N VAL A 137 5.21 3.99 5.23
CA VAL A 137 6.10 3.08 5.94
C VAL A 137 6.19 3.55 7.40
N GLU A 138 5.66 2.75 8.30
CA GLU A 138 5.84 2.96 9.74
C GLU A 138 7.34 2.83 10.08
N THR A 139 8.03 3.97 10.25
CA THR A 139 9.40 3.97 10.75
C THR A 139 9.37 3.86 12.28
N SER A 140 9.63 2.68 12.80
CA SER A 140 9.85 2.48 14.23
C SER A 140 11.33 2.41 14.53
N THR A 141 11.76 3.11 15.58
CA THR A 141 13.14 3.02 16.08
C THR A 141 13.24 1.89 17.09
N ILE A 142 14.20 1.01 16.90
CA ILE A 142 14.57 -0.03 17.88
C ILE A 142 15.83 0.42 18.58
N SER A 143 15.76 0.56 19.90
CA SER A 143 16.95 0.81 20.72
C SER A 143 17.57 -0.51 21.13
N ILE A 144 18.84 -0.71 20.78
CA ILE A 144 19.61 -1.86 21.20
C ILE A 144 20.42 -1.45 22.41
N ALA A 145 20.04 -1.94 23.61
CA ALA A 145 20.79 -1.77 24.82
C ALA A 145 21.81 -2.88 24.98
N TYR A 146 23.00 -2.54 25.45
CA TYR A 146 24.04 -3.52 25.83
C TYR A 146 24.59 -3.20 27.20
N ASP A 147 25.09 -4.23 27.90
CA ASP A 147 25.82 -4.09 29.12
C ASP A 147 27.21 -4.77 28.95
N SER A 148 28.28 -4.05 29.22
CA SER A 148 29.62 -4.56 29.08
C SER A 148 30.53 -3.96 30.17
N VAL A 149 31.28 -4.81 30.83
CA VAL A 149 32.29 -4.41 31.82
C VAL A 149 33.62 -3.98 31.18
N ASP A 150 33.81 -4.31 29.88
CA ASP A 150 35.00 -4.00 29.11
C ASP A 150 34.70 -3.03 27.96
N ASN A 151 35.74 -2.36 27.47
CA ASN A 151 35.62 -1.45 26.34
C ASN A 151 35.30 -2.23 25.05
N ILE A 152 34.24 -1.82 24.35
CA ILE A 152 33.84 -2.39 23.08
C ILE A 152 34.53 -1.61 21.96
N ALA A 153 35.33 -2.30 21.13
CA ALA A 153 35.99 -1.74 19.97
C ALA A 153 35.16 -1.82 18.68
N GLY A 154 34.13 -2.67 18.67
CA GLY A 154 33.22 -2.82 17.54
C GLY A 154 32.15 -3.85 17.84
N PHE A 155 31.02 -3.75 17.15
CA PHE A 155 29.94 -4.72 17.25
C PHE A 155 29.31 -4.94 15.87
N GLN A 156 28.68 -6.08 15.71
CA GLN A 156 27.85 -6.41 14.55
C GLN A 156 26.62 -7.17 15.05
N PHE A 157 25.49 -6.84 14.47
CA PHE A 157 24.25 -7.59 14.68
C PHE A 157 23.50 -7.72 13.37
N GLU A 158 22.65 -8.72 13.28
CA GLU A 158 21.77 -8.97 12.15
C GLU A 158 20.32 -8.79 12.60
N LEU A 159 19.53 -8.06 11.82
CA LEU A 159 18.09 -7.90 12.03
C LEU A 159 17.36 -8.71 10.97
N ASP A 160 16.51 -9.63 11.41
CA ASP A 160 15.65 -10.40 10.52
C ASP A 160 14.26 -9.74 10.49
N GLY A 161 13.69 -9.59 9.29
CA GLY A 161 12.36 -9.00 9.09
C GLY A 161 12.30 -7.47 9.20
N ALA A 162 13.42 -6.77 9.21
CA ALA A 162 13.47 -5.31 9.24
C ALA A 162 14.49 -4.76 8.23
N MET A 163 14.18 -3.59 7.67
CA MET A 163 15.14 -2.83 6.88
C MET A 163 15.74 -1.70 7.73
N ILE A 164 17.07 -1.67 7.82
CA ILE A 164 17.76 -0.57 8.50
C ILE A 164 17.88 0.59 7.51
N LEU A 165 17.23 1.71 7.81
CA LEU A 165 17.31 2.92 7.00
C LEU A 165 18.50 3.80 7.45
N GLU A 166 18.76 3.84 8.75
CA GLU A 166 19.86 4.61 9.34
C GLU A 166 20.26 4.00 10.69
N ALA A 167 21.55 4.08 11.03
CA ALA A 167 22.07 3.73 12.34
C ALA A 167 22.99 4.88 12.81
N SER A 168 22.68 5.48 13.95
CA SER A 168 23.42 6.63 14.53
C SER A 168 23.94 6.32 15.94
#